data_42a476260dd471fb185feb7eaf2aa537
#
_entry.id   42a476260dd471fb185feb7eaf2aa537
#
_cell.length_a   1.000
_cell.length_b   1.000
_cell.length_c   1.000
_cell.angle_alpha   90.00
_cell.angle_beta   90.00
_cell.angle_gamma   90.00
#
_symmetry.space_group_name_H-M   'P 1'
#
loop_
_entity.id
_entity.type
_entity.pdbx_description
1 polymer ?
#
loop_
_entity_poly.entity_id
_entity_poly.type
_entity_poly.pdbx_seq_one_letter_code
_entity_poly.pdbx_strand_id
1 'polypeptide(L)'
;MIIMKKSIIFLQIALFAAFATFAQVDRSKRPEAGAARAPEIGKYEMFELSNGLKVFVVENHKLPRVSMSLIVDRDPMLEGTKAGYVQMAGDLLGRGTTTRSKDKLDEEVDFMGANLSTSSTSINASGLSKYTEKLVEIMADVVINPAMTQVEFDKAKEQFLSGIEGEKDDAGSIMNNVFGALIYGKNHPYGEIITKETVESITLEDCKNYYNTYFKPNISYVAIVGDVKLKTVKKLFKKYMSAWKPAEVKGEVYPLPTSIQKTAVAFVDRPSSVQSVIRIGNPIVLKPGDADIDALRVMNIILGGGSMGHLYNNLREDKAYTYGAYSTFGTDELVSVFYAYAQVRNAVTDSAVQEFLFELDRMRTGEASADEIAQAKASIMGSFGRSLEQPSTIAGFALNTALYNLPADYYQNYLKRVEAVTAADIQRVSQKYISGDKLLITIVGKGQDVAPSLGRFGDIAYYDIYANPTEAPSFLTMPEGVTANDVINGYINAIGGKEAVAKITAYSMKMEATMAGLPAPLIMTISKRAPDYY
;
A
#
# COMPACT_ATOMS: atom_id res chain seq x y z
N MET A 1 -77.48 4.56 -28.65
CA MET A 1 -76.36 3.59 -28.52
C MET A 1 -74.99 4.23 -28.76
N ILE A 2 -74.80 5.12 -29.73
CA ILE A 2 -73.50 5.79 -30.03
C ILE A 2 -73.07 6.80 -28.93
N ILE A 3 -74.00 7.54 -28.31
CA ILE A 3 -73.70 8.52 -27.28
C ILE A 3 -73.25 7.84 -25.99
N MET A 4 -73.85 6.72 -25.59
CA MET A 4 -73.43 5.95 -24.41
C MET A 4 -72.03 5.36 -24.53
N LYS A 5 -71.61 4.92 -25.72
CA LYS A 5 -70.26 4.41 -25.96
C LYS A 5 -69.18 5.50 -25.83
N LYS A 6 -69.46 6.72 -26.29
CA LYS A 6 -68.56 7.88 -26.15
C LYS A 6 -68.41 8.29 -24.70
N SER A 7 -69.48 8.28 -23.92
CA SER A 7 -69.40 8.62 -22.47
C SER A 7 -68.60 7.59 -21.68
N ILE A 8 -68.68 6.33 -21.98
CA ILE A 8 -67.89 5.25 -21.33
C ILE A 8 -66.39 5.39 -21.66
N ILE A 9 -66.05 5.73 -22.91
CA ILE A 9 -64.66 5.95 -23.31
C ILE A 9 -64.07 7.18 -22.63
N PHE A 10 -64.84 8.28 -22.51
CA PHE A 10 -64.40 9.47 -21.78
C PHE A 10 -64.21 9.19 -20.27
N LEU A 11 -65.08 8.37 -19.66
CA LEU A 11 -64.93 7.97 -18.27
C LEU A 11 -63.69 7.08 -18.03
N GLN A 12 -63.40 6.19 -18.96
CA GLN A 12 -62.19 5.35 -18.92
C GLN A 12 -60.90 6.17 -19.11
N ILE A 13 -60.89 7.16 -20.00
CA ILE A 13 -59.76 8.06 -20.20
C ILE A 13 -59.56 8.95 -18.97
N ALA A 14 -60.61 9.46 -18.37
CA ALA A 14 -60.57 10.26 -17.13
C ALA A 14 -60.07 9.43 -15.93
N LEU A 15 -60.49 8.16 -15.84
CA LEU A 15 -59.98 7.24 -14.81
C LEU A 15 -58.48 6.92 -15.00
N PHE A 16 -58.03 6.68 -16.25
CA PHE A 16 -56.63 6.46 -16.57
C PHE A 16 -55.78 7.72 -16.30
N ALA A 17 -56.26 8.90 -16.62
CA ALA A 17 -55.61 10.18 -16.31
C ALA A 17 -55.50 10.44 -14.80
N ALA A 18 -56.52 10.06 -14.03
CA ALA A 18 -56.48 10.17 -12.58
C ALA A 18 -55.48 9.21 -11.91
N PHE A 19 -55.28 7.98 -12.47
CA PHE A 19 -54.24 7.07 -12.00
C PHE A 19 -52.84 7.53 -12.37
N ALA A 20 -52.67 8.23 -13.49
CA ALA A 20 -51.33 8.73 -13.90
C ALA A 20 -50.83 9.87 -12.99
N THR A 21 -51.72 10.64 -12.32
CA THR A 21 -51.32 11.71 -11.40
C THR A 21 -50.83 11.21 -10.05
N PHE A 22 -51.18 10.00 -9.64
CA PHE A 22 -50.67 9.39 -8.40
C PHE A 22 -49.33 8.68 -8.59
N ALA A 23 -48.85 8.53 -9.80
CA ALA A 23 -47.60 7.83 -10.11
C ALA A 23 -46.39 8.76 -10.26
N GLN A 24 -46.55 10.07 -10.11
CA GLN A 24 -45.40 10.98 -10.14
C GLN A 24 -44.63 10.90 -8.80
N VAL A 25 -43.54 10.13 -8.83
CA VAL A 25 -42.56 10.16 -7.77
C VAL A 25 -42.01 11.59 -7.69
N ASP A 26 -42.17 12.24 -6.56
CA ASP A 26 -41.58 13.56 -6.29
C ASP A 26 -40.04 13.42 -6.26
N ARG A 27 -39.42 13.73 -7.38
CA ARG A 27 -37.96 13.62 -7.55
C ARG A 27 -37.18 14.72 -6.81
N SER A 28 -37.87 15.69 -6.22
CA SER A 28 -37.24 16.70 -5.36
C SER A 28 -36.91 16.15 -3.96
N LYS A 29 -37.55 15.06 -3.56
CA LYS A 29 -37.30 14.37 -2.30
C LYS A 29 -36.58 13.06 -2.55
N ARG A 30 -35.49 12.85 -1.84
CA ARG A 30 -34.84 11.52 -1.83
C ARG A 30 -35.86 10.51 -1.25
N PRO A 31 -35.97 9.31 -1.85
CA PRO A 31 -36.71 8.22 -1.20
C PRO A 31 -36.17 7.99 0.21
N GLU A 32 -37.04 7.75 1.15
CA GLU A 32 -36.59 7.32 2.48
C GLU A 32 -35.79 6.05 2.36
N ALA A 33 -34.64 6.01 3.03
CA ALA A 33 -33.81 4.83 3.06
C ALA A 33 -34.61 3.67 3.68
N GLY A 34 -34.78 2.59 2.94
CA GLY A 34 -35.33 1.35 3.49
C GLY A 34 -34.45 0.84 4.65
N ALA A 35 -35.02 0.04 5.54
CA ALA A 35 -34.25 -0.59 6.61
C ALA A 35 -33.03 -1.31 6.03
N ALA A 36 -31.83 -0.95 6.50
CA ALA A 36 -30.60 -1.59 6.07
C ALA A 36 -30.69 -3.10 6.38
N ARG A 37 -30.55 -3.94 5.36
CA ARG A 37 -30.43 -5.37 5.60
C ARG A 37 -29.11 -5.61 6.32
N ALA A 38 -29.16 -6.33 7.43
CA ALA A 38 -27.93 -6.81 8.08
C ALA A 38 -27.15 -7.68 7.08
N PRO A 39 -25.90 -7.35 6.75
CA PRO A 39 -25.13 -8.16 5.82
C PRO A 39 -24.86 -9.51 6.46
N GLU A 40 -25.16 -10.59 5.71
CA GLU A 40 -24.82 -11.94 6.13
C GLU A 40 -23.37 -12.24 5.75
N ILE A 41 -22.56 -12.56 6.75
CA ILE A 41 -21.20 -13.06 6.53
C ILE A 41 -21.31 -14.50 6.05
N GLY A 42 -20.75 -14.78 4.88
CA GLY A 42 -20.69 -16.10 4.30
C GLY A 42 -20.02 -17.13 5.25
N LYS A 43 -20.37 -18.38 5.09
CA LYS A 43 -19.79 -19.46 5.91
C LYS A 43 -18.46 -19.91 5.32
N TYR A 44 -17.57 -20.32 6.20
CA TYR A 44 -16.35 -21.06 5.86
C TYR A 44 -16.31 -22.36 6.63
N GLU A 45 -15.58 -23.32 6.10
CA GLU A 45 -15.25 -24.55 6.80
C GLU A 45 -13.74 -24.64 7.01
N MET A 46 -13.29 -25.37 8.03
CA MET A 46 -11.89 -25.49 8.38
C MET A 46 -11.54 -26.96 8.67
N PHE A 47 -10.33 -27.34 8.32
CA PHE A 47 -9.70 -28.56 8.76
C PHE A 47 -8.21 -28.36 9.00
N GLU A 48 -7.64 -29.25 9.80
CA GLU A 48 -6.21 -29.27 10.08
C GLU A 48 -5.62 -30.59 9.59
N LEU A 49 -4.44 -30.53 8.98
CA LEU A 49 -3.65 -31.70 8.63
C LEU A 49 -2.82 -32.17 9.85
N SER A 50 -2.41 -33.42 9.82
CA SER A 50 -1.59 -34.01 10.89
C SER A 50 -0.24 -33.33 11.13
N ASN A 51 0.23 -32.53 10.18
CA ASN A 51 1.46 -31.72 10.29
C ASN A 51 1.20 -30.30 10.84
N GLY A 52 -0.04 -30.00 11.26
CA GLY A 52 -0.42 -28.70 11.83
C GLY A 52 -0.87 -27.63 10.84
N LEU A 53 -0.87 -27.91 9.51
CA LEU A 53 -1.36 -26.97 8.52
C LEU A 53 -2.87 -26.79 8.64
N LYS A 54 -3.34 -25.55 8.86
CA LYS A 54 -4.75 -25.18 8.95
C LYS A 54 -5.27 -24.68 7.60
N VAL A 55 -6.39 -25.22 7.14
CA VAL A 55 -6.96 -24.92 5.83
C VAL A 55 -8.40 -24.44 5.98
N PHE A 56 -8.66 -23.21 5.53
CA PHE A 56 -9.98 -22.58 5.50
C PHE A 56 -10.55 -22.66 4.09
N VAL A 57 -11.80 -23.08 3.96
CA VAL A 57 -12.46 -23.31 2.68
C VAL A 57 -13.72 -22.47 2.60
N VAL A 58 -13.84 -21.65 1.57
CA VAL A 58 -15.04 -20.89 1.22
C VAL A 58 -15.54 -21.39 -0.12
N GLU A 59 -16.58 -22.22 -0.12
CA GLU A 59 -17.20 -22.72 -1.34
C GLU A 59 -18.01 -21.60 -2.02
N ASN A 60 -17.71 -21.31 -3.28
CA ASN A 60 -18.42 -20.34 -4.10
C ASN A 60 -18.47 -20.79 -5.56
N HIS A 61 -19.64 -21.27 -5.98
CA HIS A 61 -19.87 -21.86 -7.30
C HIS A 61 -20.40 -20.86 -8.34
N LYS A 62 -20.35 -19.54 -8.08
CA LYS A 62 -20.84 -18.50 -9.01
C LYS A 62 -19.99 -18.40 -10.27
N LEU A 63 -18.68 -18.58 -10.14
CA LEU A 63 -17.72 -18.55 -11.24
C LEU A 63 -16.82 -19.78 -11.17
N PRO A 64 -16.41 -20.38 -12.31
CA PRO A 64 -15.54 -21.56 -12.35
C PRO A 64 -14.07 -21.17 -12.07
N ARG A 65 -13.81 -20.56 -10.93
CA ARG A 65 -12.48 -20.09 -10.50
C ARG A 65 -12.18 -20.55 -9.09
N VAL A 66 -10.89 -20.69 -8.82
CA VAL A 66 -10.35 -20.95 -7.49
C VAL A 66 -9.18 -20.01 -7.21
N SER A 67 -9.10 -19.54 -5.97
CA SER A 67 -7.95 -18.80 -5.44
C SER A 67 -7.50 -19.45 -4.14
N MET A 68 -6.19 -19.55 -3.96
CA MET A 68 -5.56 -20.11 -2.76
C MET A 68 -4.50 -19.13 -2.28
N SER A 69 -4.47 -18.88 -0.99
CA SER A 69 -3.45 -18.10 -0.31
C SER A 69 -2.90 -18.89 0.86
N LEU A 70 -1.63 -19.25 0.81
CA LEU A 70 -0.89 -19.81 1.91
C LEU A 70 -0.14 -18.67 2.61
N ILE A 71 -0.29 -18.57 3.92
CA ILE A 71 0.37 -17.56 4.76
C ILE A 71 1.19 -18.28 5.82
N VAL A 72 2.44 -17.87 5.98
CA VAL A 72 3.33 -18.27 7.07
C VAL A 72 3.24 -17.20 8.15
N ASP A 73 2.76 -17.58 9.31
CA ASP A 73 2.63 -16.71 10.48
C ASP A 73 3.98 -16.68 11.23
N ARG A 74 4.71 -15.62 10.96
CA ARG A 74 5.99 -15.36 11.63
C ARG A 74 6.11 -13.89 12.01
N ASP A 75 6.77 -13.64 13.13
CA ASP A 75 7.08 -12.29 13.58
C ASP A 75 8.00 -11.57 12.58
N PRO A 76 7.88 -10.24 12.47
CA PRO A 76 8.88 -9.43 11.76
C PRO A 76 10.27 -9.67 12.38
N MET A 77 11.32 -9.58 11.58
CA MET A 77 12.68 -9.83 12.03
C MET A 77 13.65 -8.76 11.53
N LEU A 78 14.62 -8.44 12.34
CA LEU A 78 15.72 -7.56 11.98
C LEU A 78 16.76 -8.35 11.16
N GLU A 79 17.04 -7.88 9.95
CA GLU A 79 17.93 -8.55 9.00
C GLU A 79 19.39 -8.08 9.10
N GLY A 80 19.61 -6.91 9.70
CA GLY A 80 20.92 -6.33 10.01
C GLY A 80 21.74 -5.99 8.77
N THR A 81 22.99 -6.42 8.74
CA THR A 81 23.89 -6.12 7.63
C THR A 81 23.52 -6.80 6.31
N LYS A 82 22.48 -7.63 6.33
CA LYS A 82 21.99 -8.37 5.16
C LYS A 82 20.54 -8.03 4.84
N ALA A 83 20.07 -6.82 5.22
CA ALA A 83 18.72 -6.38 4.93
C ALA A 83 18.34 -6.60 3.47
N GLY A 84 17.18 -7.23 3.26
CA GLY A 84 16.67 -7.66 1.95
C GLY A 84 16.73 -9.18 1.71
N TYR A 85 17.46 -9.96 2.54
CA TYR A 85 17.53 -11.41 2.30
C TYR A 85 16.20 -12.14 2.51
N VAL A 86 15.37 -11.65 3.39
CA VAL A 86 14.03 -12.18 3.63
C VAL A 86 13.14 -12.01 2.39
N GLN A 87 13.16 -10.81 1.81
CA GLN A 87 12.42 -10.53 0.59
C GLN A 87 12.95 -11.36 -0.58
N MET A 88 14.27 -11.46 -0.72
CA MET A 88 14.92 -12.26 -1.77
C MET A 88 14.61 -13.75 -1.63
N ALA A 89 14.56 -14.28 -0.41
CA ALA A 89 14.16 -15.66 -0.16
C ALA A 89 12.73 -15.94 -0.63
N GLY A 90 11.82 -15.00 -0.41
CA GLY A 90 10.43 -15.08 -0.88
C GLY A 90 10.32 -15.08 -2.41
N ASP A 91 11.13 -14.26 -3.10
CA ASP A 91 11.18 -14.23 -4.56
C ASP A 91 11.75 -15.54 -5.13
N LEU A 92 12.78 -16.10 -4.51
CA LEU A 92 13.39 -17.36 -4.93
C LEU A 92 12.44 -18.56 -4.86
N LEU A 93 11.42 -18.55 -4.02
CA LEU A 93 10.41 -19.61 -3.98
C LEU A 93 9.70 -19.77 -5.33
N GLY A 94 9.43 -18.68 -6.02
CA GLY A 94 8.77 -18.68 -7.33
C GLY A 94 9.70 -18.97 -8.52
N ARG A 95 10.99 -19.21 -8.27
CA ARG A 95 12.00 -19.38 -9.33
C ARG A 95 12.37 -20.85 -9.61
N GLY A 96 11.40 -21.73 -9.47
CA GLY A 96 11.51 -23.16 -9.76
C GLY A 96 11.62 -24.04 -8.53
N THR A 97 11.41 -25.32 -8.75
CA THR A 97 11.43 -26.37 -7.72
C THR A 97 12.44 -27.47 -8.09
N THR A 98 12.67 -28.39 -7.20
CA THR A 98 13.54 -29.56 -7.49
C THR A 98 12.99 -30.48 -8.59
N THR A 99 11.69 -30.33 -8.92
CA THR A 99 11.01 -31.11 -9.96
C THR A 99 10.68 -30.30 -11.22
N ARG A 100 10.72 -28.96 -11.15
CA ARG A 100 10.39 -28.02 -12.24
C ARG A 100 11.42 -26.91 -12.32
N SER A 101 12.08 -26.75 -13.46
CA SER A 101 12.84 -25.51 -13.71
C SER A 101 11.93 -24.28 -13.69
N LYS A 102 12.49 -23.08 -13.57
CA LYS A 102 11.72 -21.81 -13.64
C LYS A 102 10.88 -21.75 -14.92
N ASP A 103 11.49 -22.00 -16.07
CA ASP A 103 10.80 -21.96 -17.36
C ASP A 103 9.64 -22.97 -17.43
N LYS A 104 9.83 -24.18 -16.87
CA LYS A 104 8.79 -25.21 -16.85
C LYS A 104 7.65 -24.85 -15.90
N LEU A 105 7.95 -24.23 -14.77
CA LEU A 105 6.96 -23.74 -13.82
C LEU A 105 6.09 -22.64 -14.47
N ASP A 106 6.74 -21.70 -15.15
CA ASP A 106 6.05 -20.61 -15.85
C ASP A 106 5.18 -21.15 -17.00
N GLU A 107 5.74 -22.05 -17.83
CA GLU A 107 5.00 -22.69 -18.92
C GLU A 107 3.72 -23.41 -18.41
N GLU A 108 3.82 -24.14 -17.29
CA GLU A 108 2.67 -24.83 -16.71
C GLU A 108 1.62 -23.83 -16.16
N VAL A 109 2.04 -22.76 -15.51
CA VAL A 109 1.16 -21.71 -14.97
C VAL A 109 0.47 -20.95 -16.12
N ASP A 110 1.24 -20.52 -17.11
CA ASP A 110 0.75 -19.78 -18.28
C ASP A 110 -0.23 -20.61 -19.13
N PHE A 111 0.09 -21.89 -19.34
CA PHE A 111 -0.81 -22.82 -20.07
C PHE A 111 -2.20 -22.93 -19.41
N MET A 112 -2.25 -22.85 -18.10
CA MET A 112 -3.52 -22.87 -17.36
C MET A 112 -4.24 -21.51 -17.34
N GLY A 113 -3.63 -20.43 -17.81
CA GLY A 113 -4.09 -19.06 -17.59
C GLY A 113 -4.21 -18.75 -16.10
N ALA A 114 -3.29 -19.29 -15.32
CA ALA A 114 -3.25 -19.15 -13.87
C ALA A 114 -2.29 -18.06 -13.44
N ASN A 115 -2.33 -17.71 -12.14
CA ASN A 115 -1.37 -16.84 -11.52
C ASN A 115 -0.73 -17.56 -10.33
N LEU A 116 0.59 -17.42 -10.20
CA LEU A 116 1.37 -17.87 -9.05
C LEU A 116 2.25 -16.72 -8.60
N SER A 117 2.18 -16.36 -7.33
CA SER A 117 3.06 -15.34 -6.74
C SER A 117 3.56 -15.79 -5.37
N THR A 118 4.80 -15.42 -5.06
CA THR A 118 5.46 -15.76 -3.81
C THR A 118 5.99 -14.52 -3.12
N SER A 119 6.06 -14.57 -1.82
CA SER A 119 6.70 -13.56 -0.98
C SER A 119 7.41 -14.23 0.19
N SER A 120 8.03 -13.46 1.04
CA SER A 120 8.69 -13.94 2.25
C SER A 120 7.76 -14.68 3.23
N THR A 121 6.46 -14.44 3.16
CA THR A 121 5.48 -15.01 4.08
C THR A 121 4.25 -15.59 3.39
N SER A 122 4.18 -15.56 2.05
CA SER A 122 2.98 -16.05 1.37
C SER A 122 3.27 -16.69 0.01
N ILE A 123 2.38 -17.61 -0.37
CA ILE A 123 2.30 -18.18 -1.71
C ILE A 123 0.84 -18.09 -2.15
N ASN A 124 0.60 -17.41 -3.27
CA ASN A 124 -0.74 -17.27 -3.81
C ASN A 124 -0.83 -17.95 -5.17
N ALA A 125 -1.90 -18.72 -5.37
CA ALA A 125 -2.19 -19.35 -6.65
C ALA A 125 -3.67 -19.17 -7.01
N SER A 126 -3.97 -18.82 -8.26
CA SER A 126 -5.35 -18.67 -8.72
C SER A 126 -5.50 -19.07 -10.19
N GLY A 127 -6.70 -19.54 -10.55
CA GLY A 127 -6.98 -19.97 -11.92
C GLY A 127 -8.39 -20.52 -12.08
N LEU A 128 -8.64 -21.24 -13.18
CA LEU A 128 -9.92 -21.92 -13.41
C LEU A 128 -10.04 -23.16 -12.52
N SER A 129 -11.24 -23.42 -11.98
CA SER A 129 -11.50 -24.51 -11.03
C SER A 129 -11.20 -25.92 -11.60
N LYS A 130 -11.24 -26.10 -12.92
CA LYS A 130 -10.83 -27.35 -13.57
C LYS A 130 -9.36 -27.70 -13.33
N TYR A 131 -8.52 -26.73 -12.97
CA TYR A 131 -7.11 -26.90 -12.68
C TYR A 131 -6.78 -26.92 -11.17
N THR A 132 -7.81 -27.00 -10.29
CA THR A 132 -7.61 -26.95 -8.83
C THR A 132 -6.58 -27.95 -8.32
N GLU A 133 -6.61 -29.21 -8.79
CA GLU A 133 -5.62 -30.22 -8.37
C GLU A 133 -4.20 -29.82 -8.77
N LYS A 134 -4.02 -29.33 -10.02
CA LYS A 134 -2.71 -28.90 -10.52
C LYS A 134 -2.16 -27.68 -9.78
N LEU A 135 -3.04 -26.72 -9.44
CA LEU A 135 -2.67 -25.56 -8.64
C LEU A 135 -2.25 -25.93 -7.22
N VAL A 136 -2.96 -26.88 -6.58
CA VAL A 136 -2.55 -27.41 -5.26
C VAL A 136 -1.22 -28.15 -5.35
N GLU A 137 -1.00 -28.95 -6.40
CA GLU A 137 0.26 -29.65 -6.65
C GLU A 137 1.42 -28.66 -6.80
N ILE A 138 1.25 -27.61 -7.62
CA ILE A 138 2.27 -26.58 -7.84
C ILE A 138 2.57 -25.82 -6.55
N MET A 139 1.53 -25.38 -5.83
CA MET A 139 1.72 -24.68 -4.55
C MET A 139 2.48 -25.57 -3.55
N ALA A 140 2.15 -26.85 -3.47
CA ALA A 140 2.84 -27.81 -2.61
C ALA A 140 4.31 -27.99 -3.03
N ASP A 141 4.58 -28.09 -4.31
CA ASP A 141 5.94 -28.26 -4.82
C ASP A 141 6.80 -27.02 -4.55
N VAL A 142 6.23 -25.82 -4.77
CA VAL A 142 6.92 -24.55 -4.48
C VAL A 142 7.22 -24.39 -2.98
N VAL A 143 6.28 -24.74 -2.10
CA VAL A 143 6.50 -24.57 -0.66
C VAL A 143 7.34 -25.67 -0.02
N ILE A 144 7.35 -26.90 -0.58
CA ILE A 144 8.06 -28.05 0.01
C ILE A 144 9.43 -28.26 -0.64
N ASN A 145 9.55 -28.03 -1.93
CA ASN A 145 10.70 -28.40 -2.75
C ASN A 145 11.29 -27.23 -3.56
N PRO A 146 11.41 -25.99 -3.03
CA PRO A 146 11.99 -24.90 -3.82
C PRO A 146 13.43 -25.26 -4.20
N ALA A 147 13.81 -24.96 -5.45
CA ALA A 147 15.14 -25.30 -5.95
C ALA A 147 16.23 -24.39 -5.38
N MET A 148 15.96 -23.09 -5.28
CA MET A 148 16.88 -22.05 -4.81
C MET A 148 18.30 -22.26 -5.35
N THR A 149 18.44 -22.20 -6.69
CA THR A 149 19.72 -22.41 -7.39
C THR A 149 20.57 -21.15 -7.38
N GLN A 150 21.90 -21.29 -7.52
CA GLN A 150 22.80 -20.13 -7.62
C GLN A 150 22.47 -19.25 -8.82
N VAL A 151 22.13 -19.84 -9.97
CA VAL A 151 21.77 -19.09 -11.19
C VAL A 151 20.55 -18.19 -10.98
N GLU A 152 19.51 -18.70 -10.34
CA GLU A 152 18.31 -17.89 -10.07
C GLU A 152 18.53 -16.87 -8.95
N PHE A 153 19.38 -17.19 -7.97
CA PHE A 153 19.82 -16.24 -6.95
C PHE A 153 20.58 -15.05 -7.57
N ASP A 154 21.54 -15.31 -8.45
CA ASP A 154 22.33 -14.25 -9.09
C ASP A 154 21.43 -13.32 -9.92
N LYS A 155 20.49 -13.88 -10.69
CA LYS A 155 19.49 -13.09 -11.43
C LYS A 155 18.58 -12.26 -10.49
N ALA A 156 18.09 -12.87 -9.40
CA ALA A 156 17.26 -12.18 -8.43
C ALA A 156 18.02 -11.03 -7.79
N LYS A 157 19.26 -11.25 -7.40
CA LYS A 157 20.14 -10.25 -6.79
C LYS A 157 20.41 -9.06 -7.72
N GLU A 158 20.66 -9.32 -9.00
CA GLU A 158 20.84 -8.28 -10.01
C GLU A 158 19.57 -7.44 -10.20
N GLN A 159 18.40 -8.09 -10.30
CA GLN A 159 17.12 -7.40 -10.40
C GLN A 159 16.83 -6.56 -9.16
N PHE A 160 17.16 -7.07 -7.97
CA PHE A 160 16.96 -6.37 -6.71
C PHE A 160 17.84 -5.12 -6.61
N LEU A 161 19.12 -5.23 -6.99
CA LEU A 161 20.05 -4.10 -7.07
C LEU A 161 19.58 -3.03 -8.07
N SER A 162 19.08 -3.46 -9.22
CA SER A 162 18.49 -2.53 -10.21
C SER A 162 17.25 -1.82 -9.67
N GLY A 163 16.39 -2.52 -8.90
CA GLY A 163 15.23 -1.93 -8.24
C GLY A 163 15.62 -0.83 -7.25
N ILE A 164 16.59 -1.12 -6.37
CA ILE A 164 17.10 -0.13 -5.38
C ILE A 164 17.67 1.11 -6.07
N GLU A 165 18.37 0.95 -7.19
CA GLU A 165 18.90 2.10 -7.91
C GLU A 165 17.79 3.00 -8.45
N GLY A 166 16.67 2.41 -8.92
CA GLY A 166 15.48 3.17 -9.34
C GLY A 166 14.78 3.89 -8.18
N GLU A 167 14.79 3.29 -6.99
CA GLU A 167 14.13 3.88 -5.80
C GLU A 167 14.83 5.15 -5.29
N LYS A 168 16.12 5.33 -5.58
CA LYS A 168 16.88 6.54 -5.18
C LYS A 168 16.29 7.82 -5.77
N ASP A 169 15.63 7.72 -6.91
CA ASP A 169 15.02 8.85 -7.60
C ASP A 169 13.50 8.96 -7.37
N ASP A 170 12.91 8.08 -6.57
CA ASP A 170 11.48 8.13 -6.22
C ASP A 170 11.26 8.76 -4.84
N ALA A 171 10.63 9.93 -4.82
CA ALA A 171 10.37 10.66 -3.58
C ALA A 171 9.47 9.90 -2.59
N GLY A 172 8.59 9.02 -3.08
CA GLY A 172 7.73 8.17 -2.26
C GLY A 172 8.53 7.06 -1.56
N SER A 173 9.43 6.39 -2.27
CA SER A 173 10.34 5.37 -1.73
C SER A 173 11.29 5.98 -0.71
N ILE A 174 11.89 7.15 -1.01
CA ILE A 174 12.72 7.91 -0.06
C ILE A 174 11.90 8.24 1.20
N MET A 175 10.67 8.74 1.06
CA MET A 175 9.79 9.01 2.20
C MET A 175 9.52 7.76 3.03
N ASN A 176 9.24 6.62 2.41
CA ASN A 176 8.99 5.37 3.13
C ASN A 176 10.22 4.95 3.97
N ASN A 177 11.40 4.97 3.37
CA ASN A 177 12.66 4.61 4.03
C ASN A 177 12.96 5.55 5.20
N VAL A 178 12.95 6.87 4.95
CA VAL A 178 13.34 7.85 5.97
C VAL A 178 12.32 7.93 7.09
N PHE A 179 11.02 8.00 6.76
CA PHE A 179 9.98 8.03 7.78
C PHE A 179 9.98 6.75 8.62
N GLY A 180 10.09 5.58 8.00
CA GLY A 180 10.18 4.29 8.69
C GLY A 180 11.37 4.24 9.65
N ALA A 181 12.56 4.57 9.17
CA ALA A 181 13.77 4.57 9.98
C ALA A 181 13.73 5.55 11.17
N LEU A 182 13.09 6.71 10.99
CA LEU A 182 12.99 7.72 12.06
C LEU A 182 11.86 7.42 13.05
N ILE A 183 10.76 6.81 12.61
CA ILE A 183 9.62 6.44 13.48
C ILE A 183 9.93 5.20 14.31
N TYR A 184 10.52 4.18 13.70
CA TYR A 184 10.75 2.90 14.37
C TYR A 184 12.17 2.73 14.89
N GLY A 185 13.12 3.48 14.32
CA GLY A 185 14.54 3.27 14.54
C GLY A 185 15.16 2.26 13.58
N LYS A 186 16.39 2.51 13.11
CA LYS A 186 17.09 1.62 12.14
C LYS A 186 17.38 0.22 12.68
N ASN A 187 17.36 0.05 14.01
CA ASN A 187 17.55 -1.24 14.66
C ASN A 187 16.22 -1.92 15.02
N HIS A 188 15.14 -1.57 14.33
CA HIS A 188 13.83 -2.18 14.44
C HIS A 188 13.43 -2.78 13.08
N PRO A 189 12.75 -3.93 13.01
CA PRO A 189 12.38 -4.57 11.75
C PRO A 189 11.63 -3.66 10.77
N TYR A 190 10.85 -2.70 11.29
CA TYR A 190 10.05 -1.78 10.47
C TYR A 190 10.80 -0.49 10.10
N GLY A 191 11.96 -0.25 10.69
CA GLY A 191 12.79 0.93 10.40
C GLY A 191 14.09 0.60 9.68
N GLU A 192 14.36 -0.67 9.45
CA GLU A 192 15.52 -1.12 8.70
C GLU A 192 15.41 -0.74 7.22
N ILE A 193 16.50 -0.31 6.63
CA ILE A 193 16.54 0.12 5.23
C ILE A 193 17.41 -0.85 4.43
N ILE A 194 16.85 -1.32 3.31
CA ILE A 194 17.59 -2.14 2.36
C ILE A 194 18.46 -1.20 1.52
N THR A 195 19.76 -1.48 1.45
CA THR A 195 20.72 -0.71 0.68
C THR A 195 21.47 -1.59 -0.32
N LYS A 196 22.18 -0.96 -1.25
CA LYS A 196 23.04 -1.70 -2.18
C LYS A 196 24.04 -2.58 -1.42
N GLU A 197 24.68 -2.07 -0.39
CA GLU A 197 25.69 -2.75 0.41
C GLU A 197 25.10 -3.96 1.15
N THR A 198 23.90 -3.81 1.73
CA THR A 198 23.24 -4.94 2.41
C THR A 198 22.89 -6.04 1.41
N VAL A 199 22.34 -5.68 0.24
CA VAL A 199 22.00 -6.67 -0.81
C VAL A 199 23.24 -7.32 -1.39
N GLU A 200 24.33 -6.59 -1.64
CA GLU A 200 25.59 -7.17 -2.10
C GLU A 200 26.17 -8.20 -1.12
N SER A 201 25.91 -8.06 0.18
CA SER A 201 26.35 -8.98 1.23
C SER A 201 25.51 -10.26 1.35
N ILE A 202 24.29 -10.28 0.79
CA ILE A 202 23.40 -11.44 0.84
C ILE A 202 24.00 -12.62 0.06
N THR A 203 23.88 -13.81 0.64
CA THR A 203 24.27 -15.08 0.03
C THR A 203 23.04 -15.97 -0.20
N LEU A 204 23.15 -16.92 -1.13
CA LEU A 204 22.11 -17.93 -1.33
C LEU A 204 21.80 -18.71 -0.05
N GLU A 205 22.83 -18.96 0.77
CA GLU A 205 22.67 -19.67 2.04
C GLU A 205 21.80 -18.90 3.04
N ASP A 206 21.87 -17.58 3.08
CA ASP A 206 20.98 -16.76 3.92
C ASP A 206 19.51 -16.97 3.54
N CYS A 207 19.21 -16.98 2.24
CA CYS A 207 17.87 -17.23 1.73
C CYS A 207 17.37 -18.66 2.05
N LYS A 208 18.25 -19.66 1.88
CA LYS A 208 17.94 -21.06 2.24
C LYS A 208 17.71 -21.24 3.74
N ASN A 209 18.52 -20.60 4.56
CA ASN A 209 18.37 -20.65 6.03
C ASN A 209 17.05 -20.03 6.48
N TYR A 210 16.67 -18.89 5.87
CA TYR A 210 15.37 -18.29 6.11
C TYR A 210 14.22 -19.26 5.78
N TYR A 211 14.21 -19.81 4.56
CA TYR A 211 13.21 -20.77 4.14
C TYR A 211 13.17 -21.99 5.07
N ASN A 212 14.32 -22.58 5.36
CA ASN A 212 14.43 -23.76 6.21
C ASN A 212 13.96 -23.53 7.65
N THR A 213 14.07 -22.31 8.14
CA THR A 213 13.64 -21.95 9.51
C THR A 213 12.15 -21.66 9.57
N TYR A 214 11.63 -20.85 8.65
CA TYR A 214 10.31 -20.24 8.82
C TYR A 214 9.21 -20.89 7.98
N PHE A 215 9.50 -21.52 6.84
CA PHE A 215 8.46 -22.18 6.06
C PHE A 215 8.07 -23.54 6.68
N LYS A 216 7.18 -23.49 7.65
CA LYS A 216 6.72 -24.66 8.43
C LYS A 216 5.19 -24.76 8.44
N PRO A 217 4.61 -25.97 8.26
CA PRO A 217 3.17 -26.15 8.19
C PRO A 217 2.44 -25.79 9.49
N ASN A 218 3.05 -25.99 10.64
CA ASN A 218 2.46 -25.77 11.96
C ASN A 218 2.32 -24.29 12.36
N ILE A 219 2.94 -23.39 11.60
CA ILE A 219 2.75 -21.93 11.68
C ILE A 219 2.15 -21.38 10.38
N SER A 220 1.53 -22.23 9.57
CA SER A 220 1.00 -21.82 8.28
C SER A 220 -0.50 -22.04 8.19
N TYR A 221 -1.14 -21.15 7.45
CA TYR A 221 -2.57 -21.15 7.20
C TYR A 221 -2.81 -21.09 5.69
N VAL A 222 -3.81 -21.80 5.21
CA VAL A 222 -4.25 -21.70 3.82
C VAL A 222 -5.71 -21.28 3.78
N ALA A 223 -6.02 -20.28 2.97
CA ALA A 223 -7.38 -19.98 2.56
C ALA A 223 -7.58 -20.43 1.11
N ILE A 224 -8.60 -21.23 0.85
CA ILE A 224 -9.01 -21.60 -0.50
C ILE A 224 -10.46 -21.17 -0.73
N VAL A 225 -10.68 -20.46 -1.83
CA VAL A 225 -11.95 -19.80 -2.15
C VAL A 225 -12.32 -20.08 -3.60
N GLY A 226 -13.56 -20.45 -3.85
CA GLY A 226 -14.08 -20.57 -5.21
C GLY A 226 -14.88 -21.83 -5.48
N ASP A 227 -14.94 -22.23 -6.73
CA ASP A 227 -15.69 -23.40 -7.19
C ASP A 227 -14.96 -24.70 -6.83
N VAL A 228 -14.98 -25.01 -5.57
CA VAL A 228 -14.37 -26.20 -4.95
C VAL A 228 -15.32 -26.81 -3.92
N LYS A 229 -15.11 -28.09 -3.60
CA LYS A 229 -15.82 -28.79 -2.52
C LYS A 229 -14.85 -29.17 -1.41
N LEU A 230 -15.24 -28.95 -0.16
CA LEU A 230 -14.44 -29.27 1.03
C LEU A 230 -13.84 -30.69 0.96
N LYS A 231 -14.66 -31.69 0.59
CA LYS A 231 -14.21 -33.09 0.47
C LYS A 231 -13.06 -33.25 -0.51
N THR A 232 -13.12 -32.54 -1.66
CA THR A 232 -12.07 -32.54 -2.68
C THR A 232 -10.83 -31.84 -2.17
N VAL A 233 -10.98 -30.66 -1.57
CA VAL A 233 -9.86 -29.90 -0.98
C VAL A 233 -9.14 -30.73 0.08
N LYS A 234 -9.86 -31.35 1.01
CA LYS A 234 -9.27 -32.26 2.04
C LYS A 234 -8.43 -33.37 1.41
N LYS A 235 -8.94 -34.01 0.36
CA LYS A 235 -8.21 -35.07 -0.35
C LYS A 235 -6.93 -34.56 -0.99
N LEU A 236 -6.99 -33.40 -1.68
CA LEU A 236 -5.86 -32.82 -2.38
C LEU A 236 -4.78 -32.34 -1.40
N PHE A 237 -5.17 -31.60 -0.37
CA PHE A 237 -4.21 -31.13 0.65
C PHE A 237 -3.56 -32.29 1.40
N LYS A 238 -4.32 -33.31 1.75
CA LYS A 238 -3.77 -34.54 2.35
C LYS A 238 -2.78 -35.23 1.40
N LYS A 239 -3.06 -35.26 0.08
CA LYS A 239 -2.18 -35.87 -0.92
C LYS A 239 -0.86 -35.12 -1.07
N TYR A 240 -0.91 -33.79 -1.19
CA TYR A 240 0.23 -32.98 -1.62
C TYR A 240 0.97 -32.28 -0.49
N MET A 241 0.29 -31.92 0.62
CA MET A 241 0.88 -31.14 1.71
C MET A 241 1.29 -31.96 2.94
N SER A 242 0.89 -33.24 3.07
CA SER A 242 1.21 -34.04 4.26
C SER A 242 2.71 -34.35 4.42
N ALA A 243 3.49 -34.28 3.34
CA ALA A 243 4.94 -34.47 3.38
C ALA A 243 5.71 -33.25 3.96
N TRP A 244 5.06 -32.09 4.04
CA TRP A 244 5.67 -30.89 4.61
C TRP A 244 5.84 -31.05 6.11
N LYS A 245 7.09 -30.92 6.58
CA LYS A 245 7.46 -31.28 7.96
C LYS A 245 7.34 -30.07 8.90
N PRO A 246 6.68 -30.22 10.05
CA PRO A 246 6.62 -29.20 11.07
C PRO A 246 7.98 -29.08 11.80
N ALA A 247 8.22 -27.92 12.38
CA ALA A 247 9.32 -27.68 13.31
C ALA A 247 8.94 -26.55 14.27
N GLU A 248 9.62 -26.48 15.39
CA GLU A 248 9.50 -25.34 16.31
C GLU A 248 10.11 -24.11 15.64
N VAL A 249 9.37 -23.00 15.66
CA VAL A 249 9.82 -21.69 15.21
C VAL A 249 9.76 -20.74 16.40
N LYS A 250 10.88 -20.11 16.72
CA LYS A 250 10.96 -19.14 17.83
C LYS A 250 10.67 -17.74 17.29
N GLY A 251 9.79 -17.03 17.99
CA GLY A 251 9.55 -15.60 17.75
C GLY A 251 10.68 -14.76 18.33
N GLU A 252 10.84 -13.57 17.80
CA GLU A 252 11.75 -12.55 18.31
C GLU A 252 10.97 -11.41 18.96
N VAL A 253 11.53 -10.82 20.02
CA VAL A 253 10.90 -9.70 20.72
C VAL A 253 11.75 -8.45 20.51
N TYR A 254 11.11 -7.40 20.06
CA TYR A 254 11.75 -6.11 19.84
C TYR A 254 11.22 -5.06 20.81
N PRO A 255 12.08 -4.14 21.29
CA PRO A 255 11.63 -3.02 22.11
C PRO A 255 10.73 -2.10 21.29
N LEU A 256 9.79 -1.45 21.98
CA LEU A 256 9.02 -0.37 21.35
C LEU A 256 9.96 0.77 20.89
N PRO A 257 9.65 1.44 19.79
CA PRO A 257 10.38 2.62 19.34
C PRO A 257 10.47 3.69 20.43
N THR A 258 11.55 4.43 20.42
CA THR A 258 11.69 5.58 21.32
C THR A 258 10.60 6.61 21.04
N SER A 259 9.87 7.02 22.06
CA SER A 259 8.81 8.01 21.91
C SER A 259 9.37 9.37 21.46
N ILE A 260 8.68 10.02 20.54
CA ILE A 260 8.97 11.40 20.12
C ILE A 260 8.66 12.31 21.29
N GLN A 261 9.65 13.10 21.77
CA GLN A 261 9.49 13.94 22.95
C GLN A 261 8.93 15.33 22.62
N LYS A 262 9.21 15.83 21.42
CA LYS A 262 8.70 17.09 20.86
C LYS A 262 8.54 16.93 19.35
N THR A 263 7.68 17.73 18.74
CA THR A 263 7.56 17.78 17.27
C THR A 263 8.92 18.07 16.65
N ALA A 264 9.31 17.25 15.67
CA ALA A 264 10.58 17.32 14.98
C ALA A 264 10.35 17.39 13.47
N VAL A 265 11.17 18.18 12.78
CA VAL A 265 11.15 18.31 11.31
C VAL A 265 12.34 17.57 10.75
N ALA A 266 12.07 16.53 9.95
CA ALA A 266 13.06 15.78 9.18
C ALA A 266 12.94 16.15 7.71
N PHE A 267 14.03 16.55 7.08
CA PHE A 267 14.05 16.99 5.69
C PHE A 267 15.05 16.19 4.87
N VAL A 268 14.61 15.76 3.69
CA VAL A 268 15.48 15.15 2.67
C VAL A 268 15.46 16.04 1.43
N ASP A 269 16.63 16.56 1.07
CA ASP A 269 16.77 17.37 -0.11
C ASP A 269 16.77 16.50 -1.38
N ARG A 270 15.84 16.81 -2.27
CA ARG A 270 15.78 16.24 -3.61
C ARG A 270 15.65 17.38 -4.63
N PRO A 271 16.77 17.89 -5.16
CA PRO A 271 16.80 19.10 -5.98
C PRO A 271 15.92 19.04 -7.24
N SER A 272 15.69 17.82 -7.79
CA SER A 272 14.86 17.59 -8.98
C SER A 272 13.35 17.54 -8.67
N SER A 273 12.93 17.59 -7.40
CA SER A 273 11.51 17.51 -7.04
C SER A 273 10.74 18.76 -7.45
N VAL A 274 9.64 18.55 -8.18
CA VAL A 274 8.66 19.60 -8.49
C VAL A 274 7.55 19.69 -7.45
N GLN A 275 7.43 18.66 -6.60
CA GLN A 275 6.50 18.56 -5.49
C GLN A 275 7.23 18.09 -4.25
N SER A 276 6.73 18.48 -3.08
CA SER A 276 7.14 17.90 -1.79
C SER A 276 6.22 16.75 -1.40
N VAL A 277 6.81 15.66 -0.95
CA VAL A 277 6.08 14.60 -0.24
C VAL A 277 6.13 14.93 1.24
N ILE A 278 4.98 15.00 1.89
CA ILE A 278 4.84 15.30 3.32
C ILE A 278 4.24 14.08 4.03
N ARG A 279 4.79 13.72 5.17
CA ARG A 279 4.22 12.75 6.10
C ARG A 279 4.39 13.25 7.52
N ILE A 280 3.28 13.30 8.28
CA ILE A 280 3.25 13.78 9.65
C ILE A 280 2.60 12.70 10.52
N GLY A 281 3.28 12.20 11.53
CA GLY A 281 2.73 11.12 12.33
C GLY A 281 3.54 10.77 13.58
N ASN A 282 3.07 9.74 14.25
CA ASN A 282 3.71 9.20 15.47
C ASN A 282 3.51 7.68 15.57
N PRO A 283 4.40 6.96 16.26
CA PRO A 283 4.20 5.55 16.55
C PRO A 283 3.02 5.37 17.50
N ILE A 284 2.26 4.29 17.30
CA ILE A 284 1.13 3.91 18.14
C ILE A 284 1.22 2.43 18.52
N VAL A 285 0.71 2.07 19.68
CA VAL A 285 0.50 0.68 20.07
C VAL A 285 -0.98 0.38 19.88
N LEU A 286 -1.30 -0.41 18.86
CA LEU A 286 -2.67 -0.79 18.51
C LEU A 286 -2.64 -2.20 17.92
N LYS A 287 -3.01 -3.19 18.73
CA LYS A 287 -2.98 -4.59 18.31
C LYS A 287 -4.26 -5.00 17.57
N PRO A 288 -4.20 -6.00 16.67
CA PRO A 288 -5.40 -6.60 16.10
C PRO A 288 -6.38 -7.03 17.21
N GLY A 289 -7.66 -6.66 17.07
CA GLY A 289 -8.70 -6.95 18.07
C GLY A 289 -8.82 -5.93 19.22
N ASP A 290 -7.95 -4.90 19.28
CA ASP A 290 -8.07 -3.83 20.28
C ASP A 290 -9.44 -3.12 20.19
N ALA A 291 -10.01 -2.80 21.36
CA ALA A 291 -11.32 -2.18 21.46
C ALA A 291 -11.40 -0.78 20.82
N ASP A 292 -10.28 -0.09 20.68
CA ASP A 292 -10.22 1.26 20.10
C ASP A 292 -10.28 1.27 18.56
N ILE A 293 -10.07 0.13 17.90
CA ILE A 293 -9.96 0.04 16.44
C ILE A 293 -11.18 0.63 15.73
N ASP A 294 -12.40 0.30 16.19
CA ASP A 294 -13.61 0.72 15.51
C ASP A 294 -13.85 2.22 15.67
N ALA A 295 -13.58 2.78 16.86
CA ALA A 295 -13.64 4.23 17.12
C ALA A 295 -12.55 4.97 16.30
N LEU A 296 -11.33 4.44 16.27
CA LEU A 296 -10.24 5.03 15.51
C LEU A 296 -10.51 4.99 13.99
N ARG A 297 -11.20 3.96 13.51
CA ARG A 297 -11.62 3.85 12.11
C ARG A 297 -12.65 4.92 11.74
N VAL A 298 -13.66 5.17 12.61
CA VAL A 298 -14.63 6.26 12.42
C VAL A 298 -13.91 7.60 12.43
N MET A 299 -13.06 7.86 13.42
CA MET A 299 -12.22 9.06 13.52
C MET A 299 -11.41 9.29 12.23
N ASN A 300 -10.72 8.26 11.75
CA ASN A 300 -9.88 8.39 10.56
C ASN A 300 -10.69 8.72 9.29
N ILE A 301 -11.90 8.19 9.13
CA ILE A 301 -12.78 8.57 8.00
C ILE A 301 -13.13 10.06 8.07
N ILE A 302 -13.41 10.60 9.25
CA ILE A 302 -13.71 12.03 9.44
C ILE A 302 -12.47 12.89 9.15
N LEU A 303 -11.29 12.47 9.63
CA LEU A 303 -10.06 13.24 9.45
C LEU A 303 -9.55 13.22 8.02
N GLY A 304 -9.35 12.04 7.44
CA GLY A 304 -8.66 11.92 6.15
C GLY A 304 -8.71 10.54 5.51
N GLY A 305 -9.67 9.68 5.89
CA GLY A 305 -9.82 8.35 5.31
C GLY A 305 -10.45 8.32 3.91
N GLY A 306 -10.68 9.48 3.29
CA GLY A 306 -11.26 9.59 1.95
C GLY A 306 -11.53 11.04 1.55
N SER A 307 -12.18 11.23 0.40
CA SER A 307 -12.47 12.55 -0.17
C SER A 307 -13.52 13.39 0.58
N MET A 308 -14.10 12.84 1.63
CA MET A 308 -15.04 13.58 2.52
C MET A 308 -14.37 14.04 3.82
N GLY A 309 -13.12 13.65 4.05
CA GLY A 309 -12.38 13.97 5.26
C GLY A 309 -11.92 15.43 5.31
N HIS A 310 -11.67 15.91 6.55
CA HIS A 310 -11.20 17.27 6.81
C HIS A 310 -9.94 17.63 5.99
N LEU A 311 -8.95 16.75 5.99
CA LEU A 311 -7.70 16.96 5.26
C LEU A 311 -7.92 17.16 3.76
N TYR A 312 -8.78 16.36 3.16
CA TYR A 312 -9.07 16.46 1.74
C TYR A 312 -9.81 17.77 1.43
N ASN A 313 -10.84 18.08 2.19
CA ASN A 313 -11.63 19.32 2.01
C ASN A 313 -10.76 20.55 2.17
N ASN A 314 -9.95 20.63 3.25
CA ASN A 314 -9.10 21.77 3.52
C ASN A 314 -7.99 21.91 2.45
N LEU A 315 -7.13 20.90 2.28
CA LEU A 315 -5.92 21.04 1.47
C LEU A 315 -6.19 20.96 -0.04
N ARG A 316 -7.23 20.22 -0.47
CA ARG A 316 -7.57 20.11 -1.88
C ARG A 316 -8.67 21.07 -2.30
N GLU A 317 -9.87 20.97 -1.67
CA GLU A 317 -11.05 21.69 -2.17
C GLU A 317 -10.95 23.20 -1.87
N ASP A 318 -10.57 23.55 -0.64
CA ASP A 318 -10.52 24.96 -0.24
C ASP A 318 -9.23 25.66 -0.68
N LYS A 319 -8.08 24.99 -0.56
CA LYS A 319 -6.76 25.61 -0.74
C LYS A 319 -6.07 25.22 -2.04
N ALA A 320 -6.48 24.16 -2.70
CA ALA A 320 -5.88 23.66 -3.94
C ALA A 320 -4.35 23.46 -3.86
N TYR A 321 -3.84 22.99 -2.70
CA TYR A 321 -2.42 22.73 -2.49
C TYR A 321 -1.97 21.40 -3.09
N THR A 322 -2.90 20.42 -3.16
CA THR A 322 -2.66 19.03 -3.54
C THR A 322 -3.81 18.46 -4.36
N TYR A 323 -3.59 17.31 -4.97
CA TYR A 323 -4.66 16.47 -5.53
C TYR A 323 -5.37 15.61 -4.47
N GLY A 324 -4.83 15.51 -3.27
CA GLY A 324 -5.44 14.82 -2.14
C GLY A 324 -4.54 14.81 -0.91
N ALA A 325 -5.16 14.95 0.26
CA ALA A 325 -4.52 14.82 1.57
C ALA A 325 -5.32 13.82 2.40
N TYR A 326 -4.63 12.92 3.06
CA TYR A 326 -5.23 11.77 3.71
C TYR A 326 -4.58 11.47 5.04
N SER A 327 -5.24 10.63 5.85
CA SER A 327 -4.68 10.01 7.05
C SER A 327 -4.92 8.51 7.06
N THR A 328 -4.08 7.81 7.77
CA THR A 328 -4.17 6.36 7.95
C THR A 328 -3.57 5.93 9.27
N PHE A 329 -3.96 4.75 9.72
CA PHE A 329 -3.33 4.05 10.84
C PHE A 329 -3.27 2.55 10.55
N GLY A 330 -2.30 1.88 11.16
CA GLY A 330 -2.18 0.42 11.12
C GLY A 330 -2.57 -0.23 12.42
N THR A 331 -2.75 -1.55 12.37
CA THR A 331 -2.78 -2.44 13.53
C THR A 331 -1.66 -3.45 13.40
N ASP A 332 -0.92 -3.69 14.46
CA ASP A 332 0.23 -4.58 14.44
C ASP A 332 0.48 -5.18 15.82
N GLU A 333 1.03 -6.40 15.89
CA GLU A 333 1.30 -7.06 17.17
C GLU A 333 2.48 -6.46 17.93
N LEU A 334 3.44 -5.82 17.21
CA LEU A 334 4.57 -5.13 17.80
C LEU A 334 4.25 -3.66 18.02
N VAL A 335 4.21 -2.90 16.95
CA VAL A 335 3.97 -1.45 16.94
C VAL A 335 3.47 -1.02 15.58
N SER A 336 2.60 -0.04 15.57
CA SER A 336 2.07 0.55 14.35
C SER A 336 2.32 2.06 14.32
N VAL A 337 1.76 2.73 13.34
CA VAL A 337 1.89 4.16 13.15
C VAL A 337 0.55 4.78 12.75
N PHE A 338 0.29 5.97 13.27
CA PHE A 338 -0.69 6.90 12.70
C PHE A 338 0.05 7.98 11.93
N TYR A 339 -0.37 8.28 10.71
CA TYR A 339 0.16 9.42 9.96
C TYR A 339 -0.84 10.04 8.99
N ALA A 340 -0.66 11.34 8.73
CA ALA A 340 -1.30 12.10 7.67
C ALA A 340 -0.27 12.41 6.57
N TYR A 341 -0.71 12.49 5.29
CA TYR A 341 0.21 12.61 4.17
C TYR A 341 -0.42 13.31 2.96
N ALA A 342 0.42 13.95 2.18
CA ALA A 342 0.07 14.47 0.86
C ALA A 342 1.33 14.68 -0.01
N GLN A 343 1.11 14.88 -1.30
CA GLN A 343 2.08 15.47 -2.21
C GLN A 343 1.58 16.86 -2.59
N VAL A 344 2.40 17.88 -2.38
CA VAL A 344 2.02 19.28 -2.58
C VAL A 344 3.04 19.99 -3.46
N ARG A 345 2.67 21.10 -4.11
CA ARG A 345 3.63 21.95 -4.80
C ARG A 345 4.64 22.51 -3.81
N ASN A 346 5.92 22.60 -4.20
CA ASN A 346 6.99 23.10 -3.30
C ASN A 346 6.66 24.45 -2.67
N ALA A 347 6.10 25.37 -3.44
CA ALA A 347 5.76 26.73 -2.99
C ALA A 347 4.70 26.82 -1.87
N VAL A 348 4.00 25.74 -1.57
CA VAL A 348 2.94 25.70 -0.53
C VAL A 348 3.21 24.64 0.54
N THR A 349 4.43 24.10 0.59
CA THR A 349 4.78 23.01 1.51
C THR A 349 4.60 23.41 2.96
N ASP A 350 5.09 24.58 3.36
CA ASP A 350 4.97 25.09 4.73
C ASP A 350 3.51 25.37 5.11
N SER A 351 2.75 25.94 4.18
CA SER A 351 1.31 26.19 4.38
C SER A 351 0.54 24.87 4.51
N ALA A 352 0.90 23.86 3.71
CA ALA A 352 0.29 22.53 3.83
C ALA A 352 0.60 21.86 5.18
N VAL A 353 1.85 21.96 5.66
CA VAL A 353 2.21 21.48 7.02
C VAL A 353 1.37 22.18 8.08
N GLN A 354 1.19 23.50 7.98
CA GLN A 354 0.35 24.25 8.91
C GLN A 354 -1.10 23.73 8.93
N GLU A 355 -1.68 23.47 7.76
CA GLU A 355 -3.04 22.98 7.65
C GLU A 355 -3.17 21.54 8.17
N PHE A 356 -2.16 20.69 7.93
CA PHE A 356 -2.13 19.36 8.55
C PHE A 356 -2.17 19.47 10.08
N LEU A 357 -1.31 20.27 10.67
CA LEU A 357 -1.25 20.44 12.12
C LEU A 357 -2.56 21.03 12.67
N PHE A 358 -3.18 21.96 11.94
CA PHE A 358 -4.48 22.52 12.29
C PHE A 358 -5.56 21.44 12.33
N GLU A 359 -5.69 20.60 11.30
CA GLU A 359 -6.73 19.57 11.26
C GLU A 359 -6.47 18.43 12.27
N LEU A 360 -5.20 18.09 12.51
CA LEU A 360 -4.84 17.13 13.57
C LEU A 360 -5.22 17.66 14.97
N ASP A 361 -4.93 18.94 15.26
CA ASP A 361 -5.29 19.56 16.52
C ASP A 361 -6.83 19.73 16.65
N ARG A 362 -7.50 20.15 15.59
CA ARG A 362 -8.96 20.22 15.52
C ARG A 362 -9.60 18.87 15.85
N MET A 363 -9.08 17.77 15.31
CA MET A 363 -9.60 16.42 15.60
C MET A 363 -9.38 16.01 17.05
N ARG A 364 -8.31 16.48 17.70
CA ARG A 364 -8.00 16.18 19.11
C ARG A 364 -8.80 17.03 20.09
N THR A 365 -9.04 18.29 19.78
CA THR A 365 -9.61 19.30 20.70
C THR A 365 -11.07 19.62 20.44
N GLY A 366 -11.53 19.44 19.20
CA GLY A 366 -12.89 19.63 18.77
C GLY A 366 -13.76 18.39 18.99
N GLU A 367 -15.07 18.58 18.87
CA GLU A 367 -16.04 17.50 18.88
C GLU A 367 -16.53 17.23 17.45
N ALA A 368 -16.50 15.98 17.02
CA ALA A 368 -17.06 15.59 15.73
C ALA A 368 -18.59 15.79 15.76
N SER A 369 -19.13 16.43 14.74
CA SER A 369 -20.56 16.67 14.61
C SER A 369 -21.35 15.37 14.39
N ALA A 370 -22.62 15.38 14.75
CA ALA A 370 -23.50 14.23 14.53
C ALA A 370 -23.56 13.81 13.04
N ASP A 371 -23.52 14.79 12.13
CA ASP A 371 -23.55 14.55 10.68
C ASP A 371 -22.25 13.89 10.19
N GLU A 372 -21.09 14.36 10.63
CA GLU A 372 -19.79 13.74 10.30
C GLU A 372 -19.72 12.29 10.78
N ILE A 373 -20.17 12.04 12.00
CA ILE A 373 -20.23 10.69 12.58
C ILE A 373 -21.16 9.79 11.77
N ALA A 374 -22.37 10.28 11.46
CA ALA A 374 -23.35 9.52 10.68
C ALA A 374 -22.82 9.18 9.28
N GLN A 375 -22.18 10.13 8.59
CA GLN A 375 -21.58 9.93 7.27
C GLN A 375 -20.42 8.94 7.33
N ALA A 376 -19.52 9.05 8.31
CA ALA A 376 -18.40 8.13 8.49
C ALA A 376 -18.89 6.70 8.73
N LYS A 377 -19.85 6.51 9.64
CA LYS A 377 -20.49 5.20 9.89
C LYS A 377 -21.12 4.64 8.63
N ALA A 378 -21.91 5.44 7.91
CA ALA A 378 -22.55 5.01 6.66
C ALA A 378 -21.54 4.60 5.60
N SER A 379 -20.41 5.32 5.46
CA SER A 379 -19.30 4.97 4.57
C SER A 379 -18.67 3.63 4.93
N ILE A 380 -18.39 3.39 6.22
CA ILE A 380 -17.83 2.13 6.72
C ILE A 380 -18.81 0.98 6.48
N MET A 381 -20.08 1.14 6.83
CA MET A 381 -21.12 0.12 6.65
C MET A 381 -21.30 -0.24 5.18
N GLY A 382 -21.35 0.77 4.29
CA GLY A 382 -21.45 0.56 2.85
C GLY A 382 -20.22 -0.14 2.27
N SER A 383 -19.04 0.21 2.72
CA SER A 383 -17.78 -0.44 2.27
C SER A 383 -17.68 -1.87 2.76
N PHE A 384 -18.07 -2.13 4.01
CA PHE A 384 -18.13 -3.48 4.55
C PHE A 384 -19.12 -4.35 3.79
N GLY A 385 -20.34 -3.85 3.55
CA GLY A 385 -21.37 -4.57 2.76
C GLY A 385 -20.86 -4.96 1.37
N ARG A 386 -20.23 -4.02 0.66
CA ARG A 386 -19.62 -4.31 -0.66
C ARG A 386 -18.47 -5.32 -0.57
N SER A 387 -17.65 -5.28 0.49
CA SER A 387 -16.54 -6.22 0.64
C SER A 387 -17.00 -7.66 0.78
N LEU A 388 -18.19 -7.90 1.36
CA LEU A 388 -18.77 -9.25 1.52
C LEU A 388 -19.23 -9.89 0.20
N GLU A 389 -19.35 -9.10 -0.88
CA GLU A 389 -19.60 -9.63 -2.23
C GLU A 389 -18.39 -10.43 -2.75
N GLN A 390 -17.21 -10.18 -2.19
CA GLN A 390 -15.98 -10.90 -2.51
C GLN A 390 -15.79 -12.09 -1.56
N PRO A 391 -15.84 -13.35 -2.05
CA PRO A 391 -15.65 -14.53 -1.20
C PRO A 391 -14.29 -14.56 -0.48
N SER A 392 -13.27 -13.91 -1.06
CA SER A 392 -11.95 -13.74 -0.43
C SER A 392 -11.99 -12.95 0.88
N THR A 393 -12.95 -12.04 1.04
CA THR A 393 -13.17 -11.32 2.31
C THR A 393 -13.52 -12.28 3.45
N ILE A 394 -14.39 -13.25 3.17
CA ILE A 394 -14.78 -14.27 4.17
C ILE A 394 -13.58 -15.13 4.57
N ALA A 395 -12.75 -15.50 3.58
CA ALA A 395 -11.51 -16.24 3.84
C ALA A 395 -10.52 -15.40 4.66
N GLY A 396 -10.40 -14.11 4.35
CA GLY A 396 -9.59 -13.17 5.15
C GLY A 396 -10.08 -13.04 6.60
N PHE A 397 -11.39 -13.00 6.81
CA PHE A 397 -11.95 -12.99 8.17
C PHE A 397 -11.61 -14.28 8.94
N ALA A 398 -11.72 -15.43 8.29
CA ALA A 398 -11.36 -16.71 8.91
C ALA A 398 -9.87 -16.77 9.26
N LEU A 399 -9.01 -16.33 8.33
CA LEU A 399 -7.55 -16.24 8.56
C LEU A 399 -7.23 -15.30 9.72
N ASN A 400 -7.73 -14.07 9.71
CA ASN A 400 -7.46 -13.09 10.76
C ASN A 400 -7.98 -13.54 12.12
N THR A 401 -9.15 -14.21 12.16
CA THR A 401 -9.68 -14.79 13.39
C THR A 401 -8.71 -15.81 13.98
N ALA A 402 -8.10 -16.62 13.13
CA ALA A 402 -7.14 -17.64 13.56
C ALA A 402 -5.76 -17.06 13.90
N LEU A 403 -5.23 -16.14 13.05
CA LEU A 403 -3.92 -15.50 13.23
C LEU A 403 -3.86 -14.67 14.52
N TYR A 404 -4.89 -13.86 14.75
CA TYR A 404 -4.91 -12.92 15.87
C TYR A 404 -5.76 -13.40 17.05
N ASN A 405 -6.16 -14.67 17.05
CA ASN A 405 -6.99 -15.27 18.10
C ASN A 405 -8.21 -14.41 18.47
N LEU A 406 -8.90 -13.87 17.45
CA LEU A 406 -10.07 -13.03 17.63
C LEU A 406 -11.28 -13.87 18.07
N PRO A 407 -12.26 -13.26 18.78
CA PRO A 407 -13.54 -13.93 19.07
C PRO A 407 -14.20 -14.44 17.78
N ALA A 408 -14.82 -15.62 17.85
CA ALA A 408 -15.45 -16.25 16.68
C ALA A 408 -16.54 -15.38 16.01
N ASP A 409 -17.16 -14.50 16.77
CA ASP A 409 -18.20 -13.56 16.33
C ASP A 409 -17.67 -12.14 16.05
N TYR A 410 -16.34 -11.95 16.02
CA TYR A 410 -15.71 -10.64 15.88
C TYR A 410 -16.23 -9.89 14.65
N TYR A 411 -16.25 -10.53 13.49
CA TYR A 411 -16.72 -9.90 12.25
C TYR A 411 -18.25 -9.81 12.17
N GLN A 412 -18.98 -10.76 12.78
CA GLN A 412 -20.45 -10.69 12.85
C GLN A 412 -20.95 -9.49 13.65
N ASN A 413 -20.20 -9.11 14.68
CA ASN A 413 -20.54 -7.97 15.53
C ASN A 413 -19.90 -6.66 15.08
N TYR A 414 -19.11 -6.66 13.98
CA TYR A 414 -18.37 -5.49 13.51
C TYR A 414 -19.26 -4.25 13.31
N LEU A 415 -20.35 -4.40 12.54
CA LEU A 415 -21.24 -3.27 12.28
C LEU A 415 -21.95 -2.75 13.54
N LYS A 416 -22.25 -3.62 14.50
CA LYS A 416 -22.82 -3.19 15.79
C LYS A 416 -21.82 -2.37 16.60
N ARG A 417 -20.54 -2.75 16.58
CA ARG A 417 -19.48 -1.98 17.23
C ARG A 417 -19.27 -0.62 16.58
N VAL A 418 -19.27 -0.56 15.24
CA VAL A 418 -19.20 0.72 14.50
C VAL A 418 -20.40 1.61 14.82
N GLU A 419 -21.61 1.05 14.84
CA GLU A 419 -22.85 1.77 15.20
C GLU A 419 -22.78 2.37 16.60
N ALA A 420 -22.21 1.65 17.56
CA ALA A 420 -22.11 2.06 18.95
C ALA A 420 -21.09 3.18 19.21
N VAL A 421 -20.19 3.50 18.26
CA VAL A 421 -19.18 4.55 18.42
C VAL A 421 -19.84 5.91 18.67
N THR A 422 -19.42 6.62 19.70
CA THR A 422 -19.91 7.94 20.10
C THR A 422 -18.91 9.06 19.79
N ALA A 423 -19.34 10.32 19.85
CA ALA A 423 -18.45 11.49 19.75
C ALA A 423 -17.36 11.46 20.84
N ALA A 424 -17.72 11.05 22.06
CA ALA A 424 -16.76 10.90 23.15
C ALA A 424 -15.69 9.84 22.88
N ASP A 425 -16.06 8.71 22.22
CA ASP A 425 -15.08 7.70 21.80
C ASP A 425 -14.12 8.25 20.75
N ILE A 426 -14.64 8.99 19.76
CA ILE A 426 -13.83 9.63 18.72
C ILE A 426 -12.85 10.61 19.35
N GLN A 427 -13.29 11.48 20.26
CA GLN A 427 -12.41 12.41 20.93
C GLN A 427 -11.34 11.69 21.77
N ARG A 428 -11.73 10.67 22.53
CA ARG A 428 -10.82 9.86 23.33
C ARG A 428 -9.73 9.21 22.49
N VAL A 429 -10.07 8.56 21.38
CA VAL A 429 -9.08 7.93 20.51
C VAL A 429 -8.24 8.96 19.76
N SER A 430 -8.79 10.11 19.37
CA SER A 430 -8.03 11.20 18.79
C SER A 430 -6.94 11.71 19.74
N GLN A 431 -7.28 11.93 21.00
CA GLN A 431 -6.33 12.35 22.04
C GLN A 431 -5.28 11.27 22.35
N LYS A 432 -5.66 10.00 22.30
CA LYS A 432 -4.78 8.88 22.58
C LYS A 432 -3.78 8.60 21.47
N TYR A 433 -4.21 8.66 20.21
CA TYR A 433 -3.44 8.15 19.07
C TYR A 433 -2.83 9.24 18.19
N ILE A 434 -3.30 10.49 18.27
CA ILE A 434 -2.66 11.65 17.65
C ILE A 434 -1.88 12.39 18.71
N SER A 435 -0.57 12.40 18.63
CA SER A 435 0.31 12.85 19.72
C SER A 435 0.45 14.37 19.88
N GLY A 436 -0.34 15.21 19.22
CA GLY A 436 -0.36 16.66 19.38
C GLY A 436 0.99 17.35 19.12
N ASP A 437 1.72 17.65 20.14
CA ASP A 437 3.02 18.32 20.11
C ASP A 437 4.24 17.36 19.99
N LYS A 438 4.00 16.07 19.72
CA LYS A 438 5.01 15.02 19.62
C LYS A 438 4.90 14.26 18.30
N LEU A 439 4.98 15.00 17.20
CA LEU A 439 4.85 14.47 15.86
C LEU A 439 6.19 14.51 15.11
N LEU A 440 6.44 13.52 14.27
CA LEU A 440 7.48 13.56 13.26
C LEU A 440 6.91 14.15 11.98
N ILE A 441 7.41 15.30 11.56
CA ILE A 441 7.14 15.93 10.27
C ILE A 441 8.27 15.54 9.33
N THR A 442 8.03 14.68 8.36
CA THR A 442 9.03 14.29 7.37
C THR A 442 8.65 14.87 6.02
N ILE A 443 9.63 15.50 5.36
CA ILE A 443 9.44 16.15 4.08
C ILE A 443 10.56 15.72 3.12
N VAL A 444 10.18 15.27 1.94
CA VAL A 444 11.10 15.03 0.82
C VAL A 444 10.75 16.02 -0.28
N GLY A 445 11.66 16.93 -0.62
CA GLY A 445 11.36 18.00 -1.57
C GLY A 445 12.58 18.79 -1.98
N LYS A 446 12.39 19.83 -2.80
CA LYS A 446 13.48 20.70 -3.24
C LYS A 446 13.85 21.68 -2.13
N GLY A 447 14.97 21.42 -1.45
CA GLY A 447 15.38 22.13 -0.25
C GLY A 447 15.55 23.62 -0.44
N GLN A 448 16.09 24.06 -1.58
CA GLN A 448 16.23 25.46 -1.92
C GLN A 448 14.89 26.24 -1.84
N ASP A 449 13.80 25.61 -2.28
CA ASP A 449 12.48 26.24 -2.35
C ASP A 449 11.68 26.07 -1.04
N VAL A 450 11.95 25.00 -0.27
CA VAL A 450 11.09 24.54 0.81
C VAL A 450 11.70 24.77 2.20
N ALA A 451 12.99 24.45 2.39
CA ALA A 451 13.61 24.43 3.72
C ALA A 451 13.56 25.79 4.45
N PRO A 452 13.74 26.96 3.80
CA PRO A 452 13.75 28.25 4.52
C PRO A 452 12.46 28.56 5.28
N SER A 453 11.29 28.03 4.83
CA SER A 453 9.99 28.30 5.44
C SER A 453 9.62 27.32 6.56
N LEU A 454 10.35 26.20 6.70
CA LEU A 454 10.01 25.13 7.65
C LEU A 454 10.47 25.40 9.08
N GLY A 455 11.42 26.31 9.30
CA GLY A 455 11.96 26.60 10.65
C GLY A 455 10.92 27.07 11.67
N ARG A 456 9.74 27.51 11.24
CA ARG A 456 8.62 27.86 12.12
C ARG A 456 7.97 26.66 12.82
N PHE A 457 8.22 25.44 12.36
CA PHE A 457 7.70 24.21 12.96
C PHE A 457 8.70 23.53 13.91
N GLY A 458 9.90 24.02 13.99
CA GLY A 458 10.98 23.52 14.83
C GLY A 458 12.33 23.47 14.11
N ASP A 459 13.33 22.97 14.81
CA ASP A 459 14.65 22.77 14.22
C ASP A 459 14.57 21.71 13.12
N ILE A 460 15.17 22.02 11.96
CA ILE A 460 15.18 21.10 10.83
C ILE A 460 16.41 20.19 10.93
N ALA A 461 16.16 18.88 11.04
CA ALA A 461 17.20 17.88 10.91
C ALA A 461 17.24 17.37 9.46
N TYR A 462 18.41 17.41 8.83
CA TYR A 462 18.60 16.98 7.46
C TYR A 462 19.08 15.53 7.40
N TYR A 463 18.59 14.80 6.42
CA TYR A 463 18.90 13.38 6.21
C TYR A 463 19.18 13.09 4.75
N ASP A 464 20.00 12.10 4.49
CA ASP A 464 20.09 11.48 3.18
C ASP A 464 18.92 10.50 2.92
N ILE A 465 18.87 9.92 1.73
CA ILE A 465 17.81 8.97 1.31
C ILE A 465 17.79 7.67 2.13
N TYR A 466 18.81 7.42 2.94
CA TYR A 466 18.95 6.27 3.85
C TYR A 466 18.80 6.67 5.33
N ALA A 467 18.20 7.83 5.59
CA ALA A 467 18.00 8.36 6.93
C ALA A 467 19.31 8.49 7.76
N ASN A 468 20.45 8.76 7.11
CA ASN A 468 21.65 9.18 7.81
C ASN A 468 21.60 10.69 8.01
N PRO A 469 21.92 11.22 9.21
CA PRO A 469 22.02 12.65 9.42
C PRO A 469 23.03 13.30 8.48
N THR A 470 22.66 14.43 7.91
CA THR A 470 23.53 15.24 7.03
C THR A 470 23.56 16.69 7.51
N GLU A 471 24.51 17.44 7.02
CA GLU A 471 24.47 18.90 7.16
C GLU A 471 23.38 19.51 6.28
N ALA A 472 22.96 20.73 6.64
CA ALA A 472 22.04 21.48 5.81
C ALA A 472 22.64 21.64 4.41
N PRO A 473 21.88 21.31 3.32
CA PRO A 473 22.41 21.48 1.97
C PRO A 473 22.78 22.94 1.73
N SER A 474 23.97 23.16 1.20
CA SER A 474 24.37 24.49 0.77
C SER A 474 23.66 24.77 -0.56
N PHE A 475 22.62 25.58 -0.52
CA PHE A 475 21.97 26.04 -1.74
C PHE A 475 22.90 27.04 -2.43
N LEU A 476 23.33 26.71 -3.63
CA LEU A 476 24.10 27.64 -4.46
C LEU A 476 23.21 28.87 -4.74
N THR A 477 23.38 29.90 -3.94
CA THR A 477 22.87 31.23 -4.30
C THR A 477 23.77 31.77 -5.41
N MET A 478 23.16 32.34 -6.43
CA MET A 478 23.97 33.06 -7.45
C MET A 478 24.89 34.04 -6.71
N PRO A 479 26.19 34.03 -7.00
CA PRO A 479 27.09 35.04 -6.42
C PRO A 479 26.51 36.44 -6.61
N GLU A 480 26.62 37.28 -5.59
CA GLU A 480 26.10 38.64 -5.62
C GLU A 480 26.70 39.38 -6.82
N GLY A 481 25.84 39.97 -7.65
CA GLY A 481 26.25 40.70 -8.87
C GLY A 481 26.38 39.82 -10.13
N VAL A 482 26.20 38.48 -10.04
CA VAL A 482 26.18 37.62 -11.23
C VAL A 482 24.77 37.50 -11.77
N THR A 483 24.57 37.86 -13.04
CA THR A 483 23.29 37.74 -13.74
C THR A 483 23.21 36.46 -14.58
N ALA A 484 22.00 36.06 -14.96
CA ALA A 484 21.81 34.95 -15.92
C ALA A 484 22.56 35.19 -17.24
N ASN A 485 22.65 36.45 -17.67
CA ASN A 485 23.42 36.84 -18.86
C ASN A 485 24.93 36.61 -18.68
N ASP A 486 25.48 36.82 -17.49
CA ASP A 486 26.89 36.57 -17.22
C ASP A 486 27.19 35.07 -17.31
N VAL A 487 26.31 34.24 -16.79
CA VAL A 487 26.43 32.76 -16.91
C VAL A 487 26.33 32.33 -18.37
N ILE A 488 25.34 32.83 -19.12
CA ILE A 488 25.17 32.50 -20.55
C ILE A 488 26.37 32.99 -21.36
N ASN A 489 26.85 34.22 -21.13
CA ASN A 489 28.03 34.75 -21.81
C ASN A 489 29.30 33.97 -21.43
N GLY A 490 29.45 33.59 -20.16
CA GLY A 490 30.54 32.70 -19.70
C GLY A 490 30.54 31.38 -20.44
N TYR A 491 29.37 30.73 -20.55
CA TYR A 491 29.21 29.50 -21.32
C TYR A 491 29.55 29.70 -22.80
N ILE A 492 28.97 30.73 -23.44
CA ILE A 492 29.25 31.04 -24.87
C ILE A 492 30.75 31.27 -25.08
N ASN A 493 31.43 31.99 -24.18
CA ASN A 493 32.86 32.25 -24.27
C ASN A 493 33.67 30.94 -24.10
N ALA A 494 33.28 30.09 -23.17
CA ALA A 494 33.94 28.80 -22.93
C ALA A 494 33.86 27.83 -24.12
N ILE A 495 32.78 27.90 -24.92
CA ILE A 495 32.62 27.08 -26.14
C ILE A 495 33.18 27.76 -27.39
N GLY A 496 33.94 28.86 -27.27
CA GLY A 496 34.65 29.53 -28.35
C GLY A 496 34.14 30.91 -28.74
N GLY A 497 33.14 31.45 -28.02
CA GLY A 497 32.57 32.76 -28.23
C GLY A 497 31.45 32.83 -29.26
N LYS A 498 30.73 33.95 -29.29
CA LYS A 498 29.57 34.13 -30.18
C LYS A 498 29.89 33.94 -31.66
N GLU A 499 31.08 34.32 -32.09
CA GLU A 499 31.49 34.17 -33.49
C GLU A 499 31.73 32.71 -33.88
N ALA A 500 32.29 31.89 -32.98
CA ALA A 500 32.48 30.46 -33.20
C ALA A 500 31.14 29.73 -33.24
N VAL A 501 30.23 30.05 -32.30
CA VAL A 501 28.88 29.49 -32.25
C VAL A 501 28.08 29.88 -33.50
N ALA A 502 28.17 31.12 -33.97
CA ALA A 502 27.48 31.59 -35.17
C ALA A 502 27.96 30.91 -36.47
N LYS A 503 29.17 30.35 -36.47
CA LYS A 503 29.73 29.60 -37.62
C LYS A 503 29.25 28.15 -37.66
N ILE A 504 28.59 27.67 -36.61
CA ILE A 504 28.05 26.27 -36.58
C ILE A 504 26.77 26.26 -37.43
N THR A 505 26.90 25.77 -38.65
CA THR A 505 25.77 25.63 -39.59
C THR A 505 25.11 24.25 -39.51
N ALA A 506 25.78 23.27 -38.94
CA ALA A 506 25.25 21.93 -38.73
C ALA A 506 25.98 21.25 -37.59
N TYR A 507 25.25 20.37 -36.89
CA TYR A 507 25.86 19.42 -35.96
C TYR A 507 25.16 18.06 -36.04
N SER A 508 25.89 17.01 -35.69
CA SER A 508 25.34 15.69 -35.53
C SER A 508 25.74 15.14 -34.15
N MET A 509 24.75 14.66 -33.42
CA MET A 509 24.95 14.04 -32.12
C MET A 509 24.53 12.57 -32.21
N LYS A 510 25.45 11.69 -31.87
CA LYS A 510 25.17 10.26 -31.74
C LYS A 510 25.10 9.90 -30.27
N MET A 511 23.96 9.40 -29.85
CA MET A 511 23.73 8.89 -28.49
C MET A 511 23.62 7.36 -28.56
N GLU A 512 24.23 6.72 -27.60
CA GLU A 512 24.15 5.27 -27.41
C GLU A 512 23.56 5.00 -26.02
N ALA A 513 22.42 4.32 -25.98
CA ALA A 513 21.75 3.95 -24.73
C ALA A 513 21.72 2.43 -24.60
N THR A 514 22.31 1.91 -23.55
CA THR A 514 22.21 0.49 -23.19
C THR A 514 21.03 0.30 -22.26
N MET A 515 20.07 -0.52 -22.64
CA MET A 515 18.91 -0.86 -21.83
C MET A 515 18.93 -2.35 -21.50
N ALA A 516 18.69 -2.68 -20.23
CA ALA A 516 18.56 -4.07 -19.81
C ALA A 516 17.45 -4.79 -20.59
N GLY A 517 17.75 -5.96 -21.15
CA GLY A 517 16.81 -6.76 -21.96
C GLY A 517 16.84 -6.50 -23.47
N LEU A 518 17.65 -5.56 -23.96
CA LEU A 518 17.90 -5.41 -25.40
C LEU A 518 19.18 -6.10 -25.82
N PRO A 519 19.18 -6.86 -26.94
CA PRO A 519 20.36 -7.60 -27.43
C PRO A 519 21.47 -6.70 -27.97
N ALA A 520 21.20 -5.40 -28.18
CA ALA A 520 22.16 -4.40 -28.67
C ALA A 520 21.78 -3.01 -28.13
N PRO A 521 22.76 -2.09 -28.01
CA PRO A 521 22.47 -0.72 -27.60
C PRO A 521 21.61 0.01 -28.62
N LEU A 522 20.71 0.87 -28.11
CA LEU A 522 19.91 1.76 -28.94
C LEU A 522 20.80 2.93 -29.39
N ILE A 523 20.97 3.07 -30.69
CA ILE A 523 21.74 4.18 -31.26
C ILE A 523 20.77 5.20 -31.82
N MET A 524 20.81 6.42 -31.27
CA MET A 524 20.05 7.55 -31.77
C MET A 524 21.02 8.58 -32.36
N THR A 525 20.81 8.95 -33.61
CA THR A 525 21.58 10.01 -34.27
C THR A 525 20.65 11.19 -34.56
N ILE A 526 20.95 12.34 -33.98
CA ILE A 526 20.25 13.60 -34.25
C ILE A 526 21.17 14.48 -35.05
N SER A 527 20.77 14.88 -36.24
CA SER A 527 21.50 15.83 -37.08
C SER A 527 20.63 17.05 -37.31
N LYS A 528 21.20 18.24 -37.05
CA LYS A 528 20.55 19.51 -37.30
C LYS A 528 21.40 20.38 -38.20
N ARG A 529 20.77 21.10 -39.12
CA ARG A 529 21.40 22.07 -40.02
C ARG A 529 20.58 23.34 -40.08
N ALA A 530 21.23 24.51 -39.96
CA ALA A 530 20.56 25.79 -40.11
C ALA A 530 20.15 26.00 -41.59
N PRO A 531 19.00 26.71 -41.89
CA PRO A 531 18.07 27.26 -40.92
C PRO A 531 16.97 26.30 -40.45
N ASP A 532 16.65 25.19 -41.12
CA ASP A 532 15.38 24.49 -40.84
C ASP A 532 15.38 22.94 -41.00
N TYR A 533 16.48 22.23 -40.81
CA TYR A 533 16.48 20.77 -40.83
C TYR A 533 16.57 20.20 -39.41
N TYR A 534 15.52 19.43 -39.02
CA TYR A 534 15.47 18.63 -37.80
C TYR A 534 15.83 17.17 -38.07
#